data_003518a2681378c4c4cf868bdc45e587
#
_entry.id   003518a2681378c4c4cf868bdc45e587
#
_cell.length_a   1.000
_cell.length_b   1.000
_cell.length_c   1.000
_cell.angle_alpha   90.00
_cell.angle_beta   90.00
_cell.angle_gamma   90.00
#
_symmetry.space_group_name_H-M   'P 1'
#
loop_
_entity.id
_entity.type
_entity.pdbx_description
1 polymer ?
#
loop_
_entity_poly.entity_id
_entity_poly.type
_entity_poly.pdbx_seq_one_letter_code
_entity_poly.pdbx_strand_id
1 'polypeptide(L)'
;MNKVLNTVIKRDGSSVPFDKKKIAMAIFKAMLSVKIGSMEEANKLADYVAQELETSSEVPTVELIQDTVEKVLMTRRINDVSYIAAAKAYILYREKRNTIRQEKEFIGVKDDLKLSLNAVKVLEARYLFKDSEGKIIETPKQMFHRVAVHLGIIQGLYDYISYRKTGKLNEKGTVYTGITKTQDEELQRAFNELKKEKAIDGTYTEFIDFIKTKKNMINYWIEKFENMMIKLEYVPNSPTLMNAGGPLGQLSACFVLPVDDSIDSIFDTLKATAEIHKSGGGTGFSFSRLRASDDIVASTKGVASGPVSFMRIFDVTTDVIKQGGKRRGANMGILNYNHPNIMDFINSKDVENKILSNFNISVGVNDEFFEKLDNDENVDLINPRDGKVTGRVKATTLWNSIIDHAWLTADPGMIFLDEINKKNPVKNIGYIESTNPCGEQPLLPYESCNLGSINLAKFVEDGKFNYERYKETIDVATRFLENVVDAN
;
A
#
# COMPACT_ATOMS: atom_id res chain seq x y z
N MET A 1 -53.47 13.37 -11.55
CA MET A 1 -52.60 13.68 -10.39
C MET A 1 -51.22 13.29 -10.78
N ASN A 2 -50.32 14.25 -10.97
CA ASN A 2 -48.89 13.98 -11.23
C ASN A 2 -48.29 13.32 -10.01
N LYS A 3 -47.76 12.10 -10.18
CA LYS A 3 -47.10 11.36 -9.12
C LYS A 3 -45.74 12.02 -8.85
N VAL A 4 -45.49 12.45 -7.63
CA VAL A 4 -44.17 13.01 -7.27
C VAL A 4 -43.19 11.86 -7.24
N LEU A 5 -42.11 11.93 -8.04
CA LEU A 5 -41.01 10.97 -8.06
C LEU A 5 -40.18 11.11 -6.78
N ASN A 6 -40.43 10.25 -5.79
CA ASN A 6 -39.75 10.30 -4.51
C ASN A 6 -38.59 9.32 -4.41
N THR A 7 -38.65 8.17 -5.08
CA THR A 7 -37.71 7.05 -4.91
C THR A 7 -37.36 6.38 -6.22
N VAL A 8 -36.18 5.76 -6.26
CA VAL A 8 -35.67 4.92 -7.36
C VAL A 8 -35.24 3.57 -6.80
N ILE A 9 -35.60 2.49 -7.48
CA ILE A 9 -35.13 1.15 -7.17
C ILE A 9 -33.78 0.93 -7.87
N LYS A 10 -32.76 0.69 -7.07
CA LYS A 10 -31.44 0.29 -7.58
C LYS A 10 -31.44 -1.17 -8.04
N ARG A 11 -30.40 -1.57 -8.78
CA ARG A 11 -30.20 -2.94 -9.27
C ARG A 11 -30.07 -4.00 -8.20
N ASP A 12 -29.62 -3.61 -7.00
CA ASP A 12 -29.53 -4.49 -5.82
C ASP A 12 -30.86 -4.59 -5.04
N GLY A 13 -31.95 -4.01 -5.58
CA GLY A 13 -33.26 -3.97 -4.94
C GLY A 13 -33.43 -2.86 -3.90
N SER A 14 -32.36 -2.15 -3.51
CA SER A 14 -32.46 -1.05 -2.54
C SER A 14 -33.19 0.16 -3.14
N SER A 15 -33.93 0.89 -2.29
CA SER A 15 -34.63 2.12 -2.66
C SER A 15 -33.83 3.34 -2.19
N VAL A 16 -33.70 4.35 -3.06
CA VAL A 16 -33.01 5.61 -2.76
C VAL A 16 -33.84 6.79 -3.24
N PRO A 17 -33.65 8.00 -2.66
CA PRO A 17 -34.33 9.19 -3.15
C PRO A 17 -34.04 9.46 -4.63
N PHE A 18 -35.09 9.89 -5.36
CA PHE A 18 -34.94 10.32 -6.75
C PHE A 18 -34.12 11.63 -6.79
N ASP A 19 -33.09 11.66 -7.64
CA ASP A 19 -32.21 12.82 -7.78
C ASP A 19 -32.04 13.19 -9.26
N LYS A 20 -32.82 14.17 -9.71
CA LYS A 20 -32.78 14.70 -11.08
C LYS A 20 -31.43 15.25 -11.48
N LYS A 21 -30.64 15.78 -10.54
CA LYS A 21 -29.29 16.32 -10.83
C LYS A 21 -28.34 15.23 -11.35
N LYS A 22 -28.51 13.97 -10.89
CA LYS A 22 -27.72 12.84 -11.40
C LYS A 22 -28.05 12.54 -12.86
N ILE A 23 -29.30 12.67 -13.26
CA ILE A 23 -29.75 12.49 -14.64
C ILE A 23 -29.17 13.61 -15.52
N ALA A 24 -29.31 14.87 -15.11
CA ALA A 24 -28.77 16.02 -15.82
C ALA A 24 -27.24 15.91 -16.00
N MET A 25 -26.52 15.49 -14.96
CA MET A 25 -25.07 15.31 -15.04
C MET A 25 -24.68 14.16 -16.00
N ALA A 26 -25.44 13.07 -16.04
CA ALA A 26 -25.18 11.96 -16.96
C ALA A 26 -25.41 12.39 -18.43
N ILE A 27 -26.49 13.13 -18.69
CA ILE A 27 -26.78 13.73 -19.99
C ILE A 27 -25.66 14.70 -20.39
N PHE A 28 -25.29 15.62 -19.50
CA PHE A 28 -24.25 16.61 -19.79
C PHE A 28 -22.91 15.96 -20.14
N LYS A 29 -22.49 14.91 -19.43
CA LYS A 29 -21.27 14.15 -19.74
C LYS A 29 -21.33 13.53 -21.14
N ALA A 30 -22.48 13.01 -21.57
CA ALA A 30 -22.65 12.48 -22.92
C ALA A 30 -22.60 13.60 -23.98
N MET A 31 -23.23 14.74 -23.71
CA MET A 31 -23.18 15.93 -24.58
C MET A 31 -21.75 16.48 -24.69
N LEU A 32 -21.04 16.58 -23.58
CA LEU A 32 -19.64 17.05 -23.55
C LEU A 32 -18.70 16.14 -24.35
N SER A 33 -18.88 14.83 -24.30
CA SER A 33 -18.06 13.85 -25.05
C SER A 33 -18.15 14.01 -26.56
N VAL A 34 -19.22 14.59 -27.05
CA VAL A 34 -19.46 14.90 -28.47
C VAL A 34 -19.43 16.40 -28.76
N LYS A 35 -19.00 17.20 -27.81
CA LYS A 35 -18.82 18.66 -27.90
C LYS A 35 -20.07 19.43 -28.33
N ILE A 36 -21.24 19.04 -27.81
CA ILE A 36 -22.52 19.72 -28.07
C ILE A 36 -23.22 20.08 -26.75
N GLY A 37 -23.99 21.15 -26.78
CA GLY A 37 -24.88 21.57 -25.71
C GLY A 37 -24.21 22.13 -24.45
N SER A 38 -25.05 22.48 -23.50
CA SER A 38 -24.69 23.13 -22.24
C SER A 38 -25.30 22.41 -21.04
N MET A 39 -24.87 22.74 -19.82
CA MET A 39 -25.47 22.24 -18.58
C MET A 39 -26.93 22.70 -18.43
N GLU A 40 -27.30 23.86 -18.95
CA GLU A 40 -28.69 24.36 -18.96
C GLU A 40 -29.59 23.45 -19.81
N GLU A 41 -29.13 23.10 -21.01
CA GLU A 41 -29.85 22.16 -21.89
C GLU A 41 -29.94 20.76 -21.29
N ALA A 42 -28.88 20.27 -20.64
CA ALA A 42 -28.90 19.00 -19.93
C ALA A 42 -29.94 18.98 -18.79
N ASN A 43 -30.09 20.10 -18.07
CA ASN A 43 -31.15 20.22 -17.06
C ASN A 43 -32.54 20.20 -17.69
N LYS A 44 -32.78 20.88 -18.80
CA LYS A 44 -34.07 20.84 -19.54
C LYS A 44 -34.38 19.45 -20.04
N LEU A 45 -33.39 18.73 -20.58
CA LEU A 45 -33.56 17.32 -20.98
C LEU A 45 -33.86 16.40 -19.79
N ALA A 46 -33.24 16.63 -18.63
CA ALA A 46 -33.55 15.88 -17.41
C ALA A 46 -34.98 16.18 -16.89
N ASP A 47 -35.50 17.39 -17.12
CA ASP A 47 -36.91 17.71 -16.82
C ASP A 47 -37.85 16.89 -17.69
N TYR A 48 -37.58 16.74 -19.01
CA TYR A 48 -38.36 15.88 -19.88
C TYR A 48 -38.29 14.40 -19.45
N VAL A 49 -37.12 13.91 -19.01
CA VAL A 49 -36.99 12.55 -18.45
C VAL A 49 -37.85 12.40 -17.20
N ALA A 50 -37.85 13.34 -16.29
CA ALA A 50 -38.66 13.30 -15.07
C ALA A 50 -40.16 13.30 -15.42
N GLN A 51 -40.62 14.16 -16.34
CA GLN A 51 -42.00 14.19 -16.81
C GLN A 51 -42.48 12.86 -17.43
N GLU A 52 -41.62 12.21 -18.24
CA GLU A 52 -41.95 10.91 -18.81
C GLU A 52 -42.04 9.82 -17.73
N LEU A 53 -41.17 9.85 -16.73
CA LEU A 53 -41.20 8.90 -15.59
C LEU A 53 -42.44 9.12 -14.69
N GLU A 54 -42.90 10.35 -14.52
CA GLU A 54 -44.13 10.67 -13.74
C GLU A 54 -45.41 10.09 -14.37
N THR A 55 -45.38 9.85 -15.69
CA THR A 55 -46.54 9.22 -16.40
C THR A 55 -46.60 7.70 -16.21
N SER A 56 -45.52 7.08 -15.71
CA SER A 56 -45.47 5.66 -15.41
C SER A 56 -46.16 5.34 -14.09
N SER A 57 -46.88 4.22 -14.05
CA SER A 57 -47.59 3.74 -12.84
C SER A 57 -46.65 3.12 -11.79
N GLU A 58 -45.43 2.75 -12.17
CA GLU A 58 -44.44 2.04 -11.33
C GLU A 58 -43.38 2.97 -10.72
N VAL A 59 -42.74 2.51 -9.62
CA VAL A 59 -41.55 3.16 -9.07
C VAL A 59 -40.41 2.95 -10.06
N PRO A 60 -39.71 4.01 -10.54
CA PRO A 60 -38.73 3.84 -11.59
C PRO A 60 -37.50 3.06 -11.11
N THR A 61 -37.09 2.12 -11.94
CA THR A 61 -35.78 1.43 -11.80
C THR A 61 -34.69 2.25 -12.48
N VAL A 62 -33.42 1.94 -12.14
CA VAL A 62 -32.27 2.57 -12.82
C VAL A 62 -32.30 2.29 -14.32
N GLU A 63 -32.72 1.11 -14.73
CA GLU A 63 -32.85 0.71 -16.14
C GLU A 63 -33.89 1.58 -16.85
N LEU A 64 -35.09 1.69 -16.29
CA LEU A 64 -36.20 2.50 -16.87
C LEU A 64 -35.75 3.98 -17.00
N ILE A 65 -35.04 4.52 -16.00
CA ILE A 65 -34.49 5.88 -16.11
C ILE A 65 -33.51 6.00 -17.28
N GLN A 66 -32.60 5.02 -17.44
CA GLN A 66 -31.63 5.03 -18.53
C GLN A 66 -32.27 4.91 -19.90
N ASP A 67 -33.27 4.02 -20.06
CA ASP A 67 -34.05 3.87 -21.30
C ASP A 67 -34.80 5.15 -21.64
N THR A 68 -35.36 5.82 -20.62
CA THR A 68 -36.05 7.11 -20.81
C THR A 68 -35.06 8.22 -21.20
N VAL A 69 -33.85 8.26 -20.63
CA VAL A 69 -32.78 9.19 -21.03
C VAL A 69 -32.43 8.98 -22.51
N GLU A 70 -32.24 7.75 -22.97
CA GLU A 70 -31.93 7.43 -24.36
C GLU A 70 -33.05 7.91 -25.29
N LYS A 71 -34.32 7.60 -24.95
CA LYS A 71 -35.47 8.04 -25.70
C LYS A 71 -35.54 9.58 -25.82
N VAL A 72 -35.41 10.29 -24.71
CA VAL A 72 -35.44 11.75 -24.66
C VAL A 72 -34.34 12.36 -25.52
N LEU A 73 -33.08 11.85 -25.39
CA LEU A 73 -31.96 12.32 -26.20
C LEU A 73 -32.16 12.06 -27.71
N MET A 74 -32.83 10.98 -28.08
CA MET A 74 -33.14 10.66 -29.50
C MET A 74 -34.25 11.50 -30.08
N THR A 75 -35.26 11.85 -29.25
CA THR A 75 -36.54 12.41 -29.77
C THR A 75 -36.71 13.89 -29.50
N ARG A 76 -36.12 14.44 -28.41
CA ARG A 76 -36.34 15.83 -28.03
C ARG A 76 -35.32 16.76 -28.72
N ARG A 77 -35.79 17.97 -29.01
CA ARG A 77 -34.95 19.09 -29.50
C ARG A 77 -35.14 20.31 -28.59
N ILE A 78 -34.10 21.07 -28.39
CA ILE A 78 -34.16 22.36 -27.72
C ILE A 78 -33.54 23.38 -28.69
N ASN A 79 -34.25 24.44 -29.04
CA ASN A 79 -33.83 25.45 -30.00
C ASN A 79 -33.35 24.80 -31.34
N ASP A 80 -34.10 23.83 -31.86
CA ASP A 80 -33.81 23.04 -33.06
C ASP A 80 -32.53 22.19 -33.04
N VAL A 81 -31.80 22.15 -31.91
CA VAL A 81 -30.61 21.30 -31.72
C VAL A 81 -31.03 19.86 -31.47
N SER A 82 -30.46 18.93 -32.25
CA SER A 82 -30.66 17.49 -32.09
C SER A 82 -29.55 16.88 -31.19
N TYR A 83 -29.98 16.00 -30.26
CA TYR A 83 -29.06 15.35 -29.32
C TYR A 83 -28.78 13.88 -29.67
N ILE A 84 -29.05 13.44 -30.91
CA ILE A 84 -28.81 12.06 -31.37
C ILE A 84 -27.35 11.64 -31.19
N ALA A 85 -26.38 12.53 -31.41
CA ALA A 85 -24.97 12.23 -31.18
C ALA A 85 -24.68 11.96 -29.70
N ALA A 86 -25.29 12.74 -28.80
CA ALA A 86 -25.20 12.51 -27.35
C ALA A 86 -25.91 11.21 -26.93
N ALA A 87 -27.07 10.90 -27.54
CA ALA A 87 -27.76 9.62 -27.32
C ALA A 87 -26.86 8.43 -27.67
N LYS A 88 -26.21 8.48 -28.85
CA LYS A 88 -25.26 7.43 -29.27
C LYS A 88 -24.09 7.28 -28.29
N ALA A 89 -23.50 8.39 -27.87
CA ALA A 89 -22.42 8.37 -26.87
C ALA A 89 -22.90 7.80 -25.52
N TYR A 90 -24.10 8.14 -25.07
CA TYR A 90 -24.72 7.63 -23.86
C TYR A 90 -24.93 6.11 -23.91
N ILE A 91 -25.51 5.60 -25.01
CA ILE A 91 -25.75 4.17 -25.24
C ILE A 91 -24.44 3.39 -25.24
N LEU A 92 -23.43 3.84 -26.00
CA LEU A 92 -22.11 3.19 -26.04
C LEU A 92 -21.43 3.16 -24.66
N TYR A 93 -21.55 4.24 -23.89
CA TYR A 93 -21.06 4.27 -22.53
C TYR A 93 -21.79 3.28 -21.61
N ARG A 94 -23.12 3.19 -21.74
CA ARG A 94 -23.95 2.24 -20.99
C ARG A 94 -23.58 0.78 -21.31
N GLU A 95 -23.42 0.44 -22.60
CA GLU A 95 -23.00 -0.89 -23.04
C GLU A 95 -21.62 -1.26 -22.49
N LYS A 96 -20.65 -0.37 -22.63
CA LYS A 96 -19.31 -0.57 -22.06
C LYS A 96 -19.35 -0.82 -20.54
N ARG A 97 -20.18 -0.08 -19.82
CA ARG A 97 -20.38 -0.26 -18.37
C ARG A 97 -21.06 -1.59 -18.03
N ASN A 98 -21.98 -2.06 -18.86
CA ASN A 98 -22.62 -3.37 -18.70
C ASN A 98 -21.63 -4.51 -18.91
N THR A 99 -20.84 -4.47 -19.99
CA THR A 99 -19.78 -5.44 -20.25
C THR A 99 -18.80 -5.55 -19.08
N ILE A 100 -18.29 -4.40 -18.61
CA ILE A 100 -17.38 -4.36 -17.43
C ILE A 100 -18.04 -4.98 -16.20
N ARG A 101 -19.36 -4.79 -16.00
CA ARG A 101 -20.06 -5.37 -14.86
C ARG A 101 -20.17 -6.90 -14.98
N GLN A 102 -20.56 -7.40 -16.16
CA GLN A 102 -20.62 -8.83 -16.43
C GLN A 102 -19.26 -9.51 -16.23
N GLU A 103 -18.18 -8.85 -16.68
CA GLU A 103 -16.82 -9.35 -16.44
C GLU A 103 -16.47 -9.40 -14.94
N LYS A 104 -16.88 -8.40 -14.14
CA LYS A 104 -16.68 -8.40 -12.69
C LYS A 104 -17.51 -9.47 -11.98
N GLU A 105 -18.75 -9.69 -12.40
CA GLU A 105 -19.61 -10.77 -11.91
C GLU A 105 -19.02 -12.14 -12.25
N PHE A 106 -18.44 -12.30 -13.45
CA PHE A 106 -17.71 -13.52 -13.84
C PHE A 106 -16.48 -13.79 -12.98
N ILE A 107 -15.78 -12.73 -12.54
CA ILE A 107 -14.65 -12.83 -11.60
C ILE A 107 -15.13 -13.21 -10.18
N GLY A 108 -16.43 -13.09 -9.89
CA GLY A 108 -17.02 -13.40 -8.58
C GLY A 108 -16.89 -12.27 -7.54
N VAL A 109 -16.53 -11.04 -7.96
CA VAL A 109 -16.41 -9.87 -7.06
C VAL A 109 -17.63 -8.96 -7.20
N LYS A 110 -18.34 -8.74 -6.10
CA LYS A 110 -19.34 -7.70 -6.00
C LYS A 110 -18.65 -6.34 -5.78
N ASP A 111 -18.47 -5.58 -6.88
CA ASP A 111 -17.84 -4.24 -6.82
C ASP A 111 -18.84 -3.16 -6.39
N ASP A 112 -18.81 -2.81 -5.12
CA ASP A 112 -19.63 -1.78 -4.49
C ASP A 112 -19.01 -0.36 -4.54
N LEU A 113 -17.74 -0.24 -4.99
CA LEU A 113 -17.02 1.04 -5.11
C LEU A 113 -16.89 1.54 -6.56
N LYS A 114 -17.38 0.80 -7.53
CA LYS A 114 -17.30 1.10 -8.97
C LYS A 114 -15.85 1.28 -9.46
N LEU A 115 -14.97 0.43 -9.01
CA LEU A 115 -13.55 0.40 -9.38
C LEU A 115 -13.36 0.07 -10.88
N SER A 116 -12.14 0.24 -11.39
CA SER A 116 -11.79 -0.27 -12.72
C SER A 116 -11.77 -1.80 -12.72
N LEU A 117 -11.95 -2.42 -13.89
CA LEU A 117 -11.85 -3.89 -14.02
C LEU A 117 -10.48 -4.40 -13.55
N ASN A 118 -9.40 -3.72 -13.92
CA ASN A 118 -8.05 -4.09 -13.51
C ASN A 118 -7.87 -4.03 -11.98
N ALA A 119 -8.41 -2.99 -11.33
CA ALA A 119 -8.39 -2.91 -9.86
C ALA A 119 -9.14 -4.09 -9.23
N VAL A 120 -10.32 -4.45 -9.76
CA VAL A 120 -11.09 -5.59 -9.26
C VAL A 120 -10.34 -6.91 -9.44
N LYS A 121 -9.70 -7.14 -10.60
CA LYS A 121 -8.85 -8.33 -10.83
C LYS A 121 -7.69 -8.41 -9.84
N VAL A 122 -7.03 -7.29 -9.56
CA VAL A 122 -5.93 -7.24 -8.59
C VAL A 122 -6.41 -7.49 -7.17
N LEU A 123 -7.55 -6.89 -6.78
CA LEU A 123 -8.14 -7.10 -5.46
C LEU A 123 -8.55 -8.57 -5.27
N GLU A 124 -9.22 -9.16 -6.26
CA GLU A 124 -9.58 -10.59 -6.26
C GLU A 124 -8.37 -11.50 -6.07
N ALA A 125 -7.33 -11.27 -6.88
CA ALA A 125 -6.16 -12.11 -6.90
C ALA A 125 -5.33 -12.05 -5.61
N ARG A 126 -5.31 -10.89 -4.91
CA ARG A 126 -4.32 -10.62 -3.87
C ARG A 126 -4.87 -10.19 -2.51
N TYR A 127 -5.99 -9.46 -2.46
CA TYR A 127 -6.36 -8.71 -1.25
C TYR A 127 -7.65 -9.17 -0.59
N LEU A 128 -8.67 -9.53 -1.37
CA LEU A 128 -9.96 -9.94 -0.82
C LEU A 128 -9.85 -11.28 -0.10
N PHE A 129 -10.48 -11.37 1.07
CA PHE A 129 -10.52 -12.61 1.83
C PHE A 129 -11.33 -13.68 1.10
N LYS A 130 -10.83 -14.91 1.20
CA LYS A 130 -11.41 -16.12 0.63
C LYS A 130 -11.66 -17.14 1.73
N ASP A 131 -12.70 -17.95 1.56
CA ASP A 131 -12.97 -19.09 2.43
C ASP A 131 -12.00 -20.27 2.15
N SER A 132 -12.20 -21.38 2.82
CA SER A 132 -11.40 -22.61 2.67
C SER A 132 -11.46 -23.23 1.28
N GLU A 133 -12.48 -22.89 0.48
CA GLU A 133 -12.67 -23.34 -0.89
C GLU A 133 -12.11 -22.36 -1.92
N GLY A 134 -11.54 -21.25 -1.46
CA GLY A 134 -10.98 -20.20 -2.32
C GLY A 134 -12.01 -19.22 -2.87
N LYS A 135 -13.27 -19.26 -2.41
CA LYS A 135 -14.33 -18.34 -2.81
C LYS A 135 -14.22 -17.03 -2.05
N ILE A 136 -14.40 -15.92 -2.77
CA ILE A 136 -14.36 -14.57 -2.18
C ILE A 136 -15.53 -14.38 -1.21
N ILE A 137 -15.23 -13.88 0.00
CA ILE A 137 -16.19 -13.68 1.08
C ILE A 137 -16.37 -12.21 1.49
N GLU A 138 -15.65 -11.29 0.85
CA GLU A 138 -15.78 -9.86 1.12
C GLU A 138 -15.82 -9.03 -0.18
N THR A 139 -16.47 -7.87 -0.14
CA THR A 139 -16.41 -6.86 -1.19
C THR A 139 -15.24 -5.90 -0.98
N PRO A 140 -14.83 -5.11 -1.99
CA PRO A 140 -13.82 -4.07 -1.80
C PRO A 140 -14.14 -3.09 -0.65
N LYS A 141 -15.40 -2.71 -0.47
CA LYS A 141 -15.82 -1.86 0.64
C LYS A 141 -15.68 -2.57 1.99
N GLN A 142 -16.06 -3.85 2.06
CA GLN A 142 -15.91 -4.65 3.27
C GLN A 142 -14.44 -4.86 3.65
N MET A 143 -13.54 -5.01 2.65
CA MET A 143 -12.10 -5.04 2.89
C MET A 143 -11.62 -3.74 3.57
N PHE A 144 -11.99 -2.56 3.03
CA PHE A 144 -11.62 -1.28 3.66
C PHE A 144 -12.24 -1.12 5.05
N HIS A 145 -13.48 -1.57 5.24
CA HIS A 145 -14.12 -1.58 6.56
C HIS A 145 -13.36 -2.45 7.56
N ARG A 146 -12.99 -3.68 7.18
CA ARG A 146 -12.21 -4.60 8.00
C ARG A 146 -10.89 -3.97 8.46
N VAL A 147 -10.15 -3.35 7.53
CA VAL A 147 -8.89 -2.65 7.83
C VAL A 147 -9.13 -1.48 8.78
N ALA A 148 -10.15 -0.66 8.51
CA ALA A 148 -10.49 0.49 9.34
C ALA A 148 -10.89 0.09 10.76
N VAL A 149 -11.65 -0.99 10.91
CA VAL A 149 -12.05 -1.52 12.23
C VAL A 149 -10.85 -2.04 13.00
N HIS A 150 -10.00 -2.86 12.36
CA HIS A 150 -8.81 -3.44 13.00
C HIS A 150 -7.89 -2.35 13.57
N LEU A 151 -7.65 -1.29 12.81
CA LEU A 151 -6.80 -0.18 13.24
C LEU A 151 -7.51 0.81 14.16
N GLY A 152 -8.80 1.04 13.93
CA GLY A 152 -9.59 1.98 14.74
C GLY A 152 -9.78 1.54 16.19
N ILE A 153 -9.80 0.23 16.44
CA ILE A 153 -9.92 -0.33 17.79
C ILE A 153 -8.71 0.01 18.67
N ILE A 154 -7.53 0.16 18.10
CA ILE A 154 -6.30 0.59 18.81
C ILE A 154 -6.51 1.93 19.52
N GLN A 155 -7.35 2.80 18.98
CA GLN A 155 -7.70 4.07 19.62
C GLN A 155 -8.27 3.89 21.03
N GLY A 156 -8.94 2.78 21.30
CA GLY A 156 -9.48 2.49 22.63
C GLY A 156 -8.40 2.40 23.72
N LEU A 157 -7.21 1.89 23.40
CA LEU A 157 -6.06 1.85 24.32
C LEU A 157 -5.59 3.27 24.66
N TYR A 158 -5.42 4.14 23.66
CA TYR A 158 -5.01 5.53 23.89
C TYR A 158 -6.03 6.31 24.71
N ASP A 159 -7.32 6.14 24.40
CA ASP A 159 -8.40 6.83 25.11
C ASP A 159 -8.48 6.34 26.57
N TYR A 160 -8.29 5.04 26.81
CA TYR A 160 -8.26 4.49 28.16
C TYR A 160 -7.06 4.99 28.95
N ILE A 161 -5.85 4.97 28.38
CA ILE A 161 -4.64 5.52 29.01
C ILE A 161 -4.83 6.99 29.36
N SER A 162 -5.37 7.78 28.44
CA SER A 162 -5.66 9.20 28.65
C SER A 162 -6.69 9.39 29.76
N TYR A 163 -7.77 8.62 29.76
CA TYR A 163 -8.81 8.67 30.78
C TYR A 163 -8.25 8.31 32.18
N ARG A 164 -7.44 7.28 32.29
CA ARG A 164 -6.78 6.89 33.54
C ARG A 164 -5.89 8.00 34.12
N LYS A 165 -5.20 8.74 33.25
CA LYS A 165 -4.32 9.86 33.64
C LYS A 165 -5.08 11.14 33.99
N THR A 166 -6.16 11.44 33.30
CA THR A 166 -6.80 12.78 33.35
C THR A 166 -8.21 12.78 33.92
N GLY A 167 -8.90 11.63 33.97
CA GLY A 167 -10.31 11.52 34.28
C GLY A 167 -11.26 12.10 33.22
N LYS A 168 -10.73 12.60 32.10
CA LYS A 168 -11.51 13.28 31.05
C LYS A 168 -11.86 12.33 29.92
N LEU A 169 -13.09 12.48 29.39
CA LEU A 169 -13.57 11.78 28.20
C LEU A 169 -13.62 12.74 27.02
N ASN A 170 -13.44 12.23 25.81
CA ASN A 170 -13.60 13.02 24.60
C ASN A 170 -15.09 13.23 24.32
N GLU A 171 -15.55 14.46 24.24
CA GLU A 171 -16.97 14.81 24.04
C GLU A 171 -17.51 14.33 22.68
N LYS A 172 -16.65 14.25 21.66
CA LYS A 172 -16.99 13.76 20.31
C LYS A 172 -17.07 12.24 20.23
N GLY A 173 -16.64 11.54 21.28
CA GLY A 173 -16.61 10.09 21.33
C GLY A 173 -18.00 9.49 21.54
N THR A 174 -18.10 8.19 21.21
CA THR A 174 -19.26 7.33 21.45
C THR A 174 -18.82 6.03 22.13
N VAL A 175 -19.73 5.24 22.68
CA VAL A 175 -19.42 3.90 23.15
C VAL A 175 -19.20 2.96 21.97
N TYR A 176 -18.32 1.95 22.13
CA TYR A 176 -18.07 0.95 21.12
C TYR A 176 -18.43 -0.46 21.64
N THR A 177 -19.31 -1.14 20.92
CA THR A 177 -19.82 -2.47 21.33
C THR A 177 -19.52 -3.57 20.31
N GLY A 178 -18.82 -3.22 19.22
CA GLY A 178 -18.58 -4.09 18.06
C GLY A 178 -17.37 -5.03 18.19
N ILE A 179 -16.79 -5.22 19.39
CA ILE A 179 -15.61 -6.10 19.58
C ILE A 179 -16.01 -7.55 19.31
N THR A 180 -15.38 -8.17 18.32
CA THR A 180 -15.51 -9.61 18.05
C THR A 180 -14.65 -10.43 19.01
N LYS A 181 -14.89 -11.75 19.08
CA LYS A 181 -14.10 -12.65 19.95
C LYS A 181 -12.61 -12.61 19.60
N THR A 182 -12.26 -12.63 18.31
CA THR A 182 -10.86 -12.56 17.86
C THR A 182 -10.20 -11.25 18.28
N GLN A 183 -10.89 -10.13 18.11
CA GLN A 183 -10.39 -8.82 18.53
C GLN A 183 -10.25 -8.71 20.06
N ASP A 184 -11.14 -9.32 20.82
CA ASP A 184 -11.04 -9.38 22.27
C ASP A 184 -9.78 -10.12 22.73
N GLU A 185 -9.48 -11.27 22.10
CA GLU A 185 -8.28 -12.05 22.37
C GLU A 185 -6.99 -11.29 21.99
N GLU A 186 -6.99 -10.56 20.88
CA GLU A 186 -5.87 -9.71 20.43
C GLU A 186 -5.65 -8.53 21.38
N LEU A 187 -6.71 -7.79 21.71
CA LEU A 187 -6.64 -6.68 22.67
C LEU A 187 -6.19 -7.12 24.05
N GLN A 188 -6.60 -8.32 24.51
CA GLN A 188 -6.16 -8.86 25.79
C GLN A 188 -4.65 -9.13 25.80
N ARG A 189 -4.11 -9.67 24.71
CA ARG A 189 -2.66 -9.88 24.57
C ARG A 189 -1.92 -8.56 24.58
N ALA A 190 -2.33 -7.61 23.75
CA ALA A 190 -1.74 -6.28 23.68
C ALA A 190 -1.79 -5.54 25.03
N PHE A 191 -2.94 -5.57 25.73
CA PHE A 191 -3.10 -4.97 27.05
C PHE A 191 -2.11 -5.58 28.06
N ASN A 192 -1.95 -6.90 28.05
CA ASN A 192 -1.05 -7.60 28.97
C ASN A 192 0.42 -7.26 28.71
N GLU A 193 0.85 -7.10 27.44
CA GLU A 193 2.21 -6.66 27.10
C GLU A 193 2.45 -5.22 27.56
N LEU A 194 1.56 -4.29 27.24
CA LEU A 194 1.65 -2.90 27.70
C LEU A 194 1.69 -2.80 29.23
N LYS A 195 1.00 -3.71 29.93
CA LYS A 195 1.02 -3.76 31.40
C LYS A 195 2.34 -4.25 31.95
N LYS A 196 2.99 -5.23 31.33
CA LYS A 196 4.35 -5.67 31.71
C LYS A 196 5.36 -4.53 31.59
N GLU A 197 5.22 -3.72 30.55
CA GLU A 197 6.05 -2.55 30.29
C GLU A 197 5.67 -1.31 31.12
N LYS A 198 4.64 -1.41 31.96
CA LYS A 198 4.09 -0.31 32.77
C LYS A 198 3.57 0.88 31.93
N ALA A 199 3.20 0.62 30.69
CA ALA A 199 2.63 1.62 29.79
C ALA A 199 1.13 1.83 30.01
N ILE A 200 0.42 0.87 30.62
CA ILE A 200 -1.00 0.92 30.91
C ILE A 200 -1.31 0.45 32.34
N ASP A 201 -2.23 1.13 33.01
CA ASP A 201 -2.71 0.80 34.35
C ASP A 201 -4.08 0.12 34.33
N GLY A 202 -4.44 -0.55 35.45
CA GLY A 202 -5.73 -1.20 35.62
C GLY A 202 -5.76 -2.67 35.21
N THR A 203 -6.94 -3.17 34.93
CA THR A 203 -7.18 -4.55 34.46
C THR A 203 -7.78 -4.56 33.08
N TYR A 204 -7.64 -5.68 32.37
CA TYR A 204 -8.27 -5.84 31.04
C TYR A 204 -9.80 -5.71 31.10
N THR A 205 -10.41 -6.20 32.17
CA THR A 205 -11.86 -6.07 32.40
C THR A 205 -12.29 -4.60 32.51
N GLU A 206 -11.54 -3.77 33.26
CA GLU A 206 -11.80 -2.32 33.33
C GLU A 206 -11.64 -1.63 32.00
N PHE A 207 -10.66 -2.04 31.19
CA PHE A 207 -10.44 -1.52 29.85
C PHE A 207 -11.62 -1.85 28.91
N ILE A 208 -12.08 -3.09 28.90
CA ILE A 208 -13.23 -3.51 28.08
C ILE A 208 -14.53 -2.85 28.54
N ASP A 209 -14.72 -2.71 29.86
CA ASP A 209 -15.87 -1.96 30.41
C ASP A 209 -15.81 -0.49 29.97
N PHE A 210 -14.63 0.13 30.03
CA PHE A 210 -14.44 1.50 29.54
C PHE A 210 -14.88 1.63 28.08
N ILE A 211 -14.43 0.75 27.19
CA ILE A 211 -14.80 0.80 25.76
C ILE A 211 -16.32 0.70 25.57
N LYS A 212 -16.96 -0.21 26.29
CA LYS A 212 -18.40 -0.53 26.17
C LYS A 212 -19.32 0.47 26.87
N THR A 213 -18.83 1.23 27.86
CA THR A 213 -19.68 2.08 28.69
C THR A 213 -19.31 3.56 28.66
N LYS A 214 -18.08 3.91 28.31
CA LYS A 214 -17.59 5.29 28.27
C LYS A 214 -17.42 5.78 26.84
N LYS A 215 -17.57 7.12 26.65
CA LYS A 215 -17.27 7.74 25.36
C LYS A 215 -15.80 7.55 25.00
N ASN A 216 -15.55 7.03 23.81
CA ASN A 216 -14.23 6.82 23.22
C ASN A 216 -14.25 7.14 21.73
N MET A 217 -13.10 7.30 21.12
CA MET A 217 -12.95 7.76 19.73
C MET A 217 -12.88 6.62 18.70
N ILE A 218 -13.13 5.36 19.08
CA ILE A 218 -13.01 4.20 18.19
C ILE A 218 -13.89 4.38 16.93
N ASN A 219 -15.20 4.61 17.10
CA ASN A 219 -16.12 4.80 15.96
C ASN A 219 -15.71 5.97 15.07
N TYR A 220 -15.25 7.08 15.65
CA TYR A 220 -14.80 8.25 14.90
C TYR A 220 -13.62 7.91 13.99
N TRP A 221 -12.60 7.19 14.50
CA TRP A 221 -11.43 6.84 13.71
C TRP A 221 -11.72 5.74 12.71
N ILE A 222 -12.56 4.75 13.03
CA ILE A 222 -13.05 3.77 12.05
C ILE A 222 -13.68 4.49 10.87
N GLU A 223 -14.60 5.43 11.10
CA GLU A 223 -15.26 6.19 10.04
C GLU A 223 -14.26 7.02 9.21
N LYS A 224 -13.31 7.71 9.86
CA LYS A 224 -12.29 8.50 9.15
C LYS A 224 -11.40 7.62 8.28
N PHE A 225 -10.90 6.51 8.81
CA PHE A 225 -10.05 5.56 8.08
C PHE A 225 -10.80 4.91 6.90
N GLU A 226 -12.02 4.43 7.13
CA GLU A 226 -12.85 3.86 6.08
C GLU A 226 -13.13 4.87 4.97
N ASN A 227 -13.55 6.08 5.32
CA ASN A 227 -13.93 7.10 4.35
C ASN A 227 -12.79 7.53 3.45
N MET A 228 -11.56 7.73 3.97
CA MET A 228 -10.43 8.13 3.11
C MET A 228 -10.04 7.02 2.11
N MET A 229 -10.16 5.74 2.51
CA MET A 229 -9.90 4.60 1.61
C MET A 229 -11.02 4.42 0.58
N ILE A 230 -12.30 4.48 0.97
CA ILE A 230 -13.45 4.39 0.06
C ILE A 230 -13.45 5.50 -0.99
N LYS A 231 -13.06 6.72 -0.60
CA LYS A 231 -12.94 7.85 -1.53
C LYS A 231 -11.71 7.74 -2.44
N LEU A 232 -10.87 6.74 -2.23
CA LEU A 232 -9.59 6.55 -2.93
C LEU A 232 -8.66 7.76 -2.77
N GLU A 233 -8.73 8.43 -1.63
CA GLU A 233 -7.83 9.52 -1.24
C GLU A 233 -6.52 9.01 -0.70
N TYR A 234 -6.54 7.80 -0.09
CA TYR A 234 -5.41 7.15 0.54
C TYR A 234 -5.47 5.63 0.35
N VAL A 235 -4.30 5.01 0.23
CA VAL A 235 -4.15 3.55 0.26
C VAL A 235 -2.95 3.16 1.11
N PRO A 236 -3.11 2.25 2.10
CA PRO A 236 -2.00 1.71 2.87
C PRO A 236 -1.20 0.69 2.04
N ASN A 237 -0.04 0.29 2.57
CA ASN A 237 0.75 -0.78 1.97
C ASN A 237 -0.02 -2.12 1.88
N SER A 238 0.43 -2.97 0.96
CA SER A 238 -0.21 -4.26 0.67
C SER A 238 -0.37 -5.17 1.89
N PRO A 239 0.62 -5.37 2.78
CA PRO A 239 0.43 -6.21 3.96
C PRO A 239 -0.70 -5.73 4.88
N THR A 240 -0.86 -4.41 5.07
CA THR A 240 -1.99 -3.87 5.85
C THR A 240 -3.34 -4.24 5.22
N LEU A 241 -3.51 -4.06 3.89
CA LEU A 241 -4.75 -4.45 3.20
C LEU A 241 -5.00 -5.97 3.23
N MET A 242 -3.93 -6.77 3.14
CA MET A 242 -4.02 -8.23 3.08
C MET A 242 -4.31 -8.85 4.44
N ASN A 243 -3.70 -8.33 5.51
CA ASN A 243 -3.57 -9.05 6.77
C ASN A 243 -4.33 -8.41 7.95
N ALA A 244 -4.66 -7.10 7.90
CA ALA A 244 -5.39 -6.44 8.99
C ALA A 244 -6.74 -7.13 9.24
N GLY A 245 -6.98 -7.52 10.49
CA GLY A 245 -8.16 -8.27 10.90
C GLY A 245 -8.21 -9.72 10.40
N GLY A 246 -7.07 -10.25 9.94
CA GLY A 246 -6.91 -11.65 9.51
C GLY A 246 -5.92 -12.41 10.40
N PRO A 247 -5.83 -13.73 10.25
CA PRO A 247 -5.06 -14.58 11.17
C PRO A 247 -3.54 -14.38 11.12
N LEU A 248 -3.03 -13.76 10.06
CA LEU A 248 -1.59 -13.54 9.91
C LEU A 248 -1.09 -12.32 10.69
N GLY A 249 -1.90 -11.27 10.81
CA GLY A 249 -1.68 -10.10 11.65
C GLY A 249 -0.50 -9.19 11.26
N GLN A 250 0.46 -9.61 10.42
CA GLN A 250 1.62 -8.82 10.04
C GLN A 250 1.24 -7.72 9.05
N LEU A 251 1.50 -6.44 9.39
CA LEU A 251 1.04 -5.26 8.65
C LEU A 251 2.17 -4.46 7.99
N SER A 252 3.44 -4.69 8.39
CA SER A 252 4.61 -3.98 7.86
C SER A 252 5.01 -4.47 6.47
N ALA A 253 5.48 -3.56 5.63
CA ALA A 253 5.82 -3.86 4.23
C ALA A 253 7.29 -4.26 4.04
N CYS A 254 8.19 -3.66 4.82
CA CYS A 254 9.63 -3.69 4.59
C CYS A 254 10.37 -3.96 5.88
N PHE A 255 11.49 -4.67 5.76
CA PHE A 255 12.35 -5.03 6.89
C PHE A 255 13.81 -4.94 6.48
N VAL A 256 14.69 -4.62 7.42
CA VAL A 256 16.14 -4.75 7.26
C VAL A 256 16.65 -5.79 8.25
N LEU A 257 17.46 -6.71 7.78
CA LEU A 257 18.06 -7.77 8.58
C LEU A 257 19.58 -7.73 8.48
N PRO A 258 20.32 -8.03 9.56
CA PRO A 258 21.78 -8.08 9.54
C PRO A 258 22.27 -9.37 8.90
N VAL A 259 23.44 -9.32 8.25
CA VAL A 259 24.17 -10.49 7.75
C VAL A 259 25.60 -10.39 8.22
N ASP A 260 25.94 -11.14 9.28
CA ASP A 260 27.31 -11.20 9.79
C ASP A 260 28.09 -12.37 9.20
N ASP A 261 29.43 -12.31 9.25
CA ASP A 261 30.34 -13.26 8.62
C ASP A 261 30.44 -14.59 9.37
N SER A 262 29.29 -15.25 9.55
CA SER A 262 29.19 -16.61 10.11
C SER A 262 28.04 -17.38 9.47
N ILE A 263 28.19 -18.71 9.41
CA ILE A 263 27.13 -19.59 8.88
C ILE A 263 25.85 -19.44 9.69
N ASP A 264 25.96 -19.40 11.02
CA ASP A 264 24.79 -19.27 11.90
C ASP A 264 24.04 -17.97 11.59
N SER A 265 24.71 -16.80 11.56
CA SER A 265 24.05 -15.52 11.24
C SER A 265 23.42 -15.52 9.84
N ILE A 266 24.11 -16.04 8.82
CA ILE A 266 23.61 -16.12 7.44
C ILE A 266 22.31 -16.93 7.39
N PHE A 267 22.28 -18.11 8.00
CA PHE A 267 21.11 -18.99 7.96
C PHE A 267 19.99 -18.56 8.90
N ASP A 268 20.27 -17.95 10.04
CA ASP A 268 19.26 -17.32 10.89
C ASP A 268 18.57 -16.16 10.16
N THR A 269 19.35 -15.34 9.46
CA THR A 269 18.82 -14.26 8.62
C THR A 269 17.99 -14.82 7.44
N LEU A 270 18.44 -15.92 6.82
CA LEU A 270 17.70 -16.58 5.76
C LEU A 270 16.34 -17.11 6.27
N LYS A 271 16.32 -17.72 7.45
CA LYS A 271 15.08 -18.15 8.11
C LYS A 271 14.13 -16.99 8.36
N ALA A 272 14.62 -15.89 8.96
CA ALA A 272 13.80 -14.69 9.20
C ALA A 272 13.27 -14.09 7.88
N THR A 273 14.10 -14.08 6.84
CA THR A 273 13.67 -13.67 5.48
C THR A 273 12.49 -14.51 4.96
N ALA A 274 12.57 -15.83 5.12
CA ALA A 274 11.52 -16.75 4.74
C ALA A 274 10.20 -16.47 5.45
N GLU A 275 10.23 -16.20 6.75
CA GLU A 275 9.07 -15.85 7.58
C GLU A 275 8.46 -14.51 7.16
N ILE A 276 9.28 -13.50 6.88
CA ILE A 276 8.84 -12.19 6.39
C ILE A 276 8.18 -12.33 5.01
N HIS A 277 8.82 -13.03 4.07
CA HIS A 277 8.25 -13.22 2.73
C HIS A 277 6.93 -14.00 2.75
N LYS A 278 6.81 -15.01 3.63
CA LYS A 278 5.55 -15.72 3.86
C LYS A 278 4.42 -14.76 4.25
N SER A 279 4.72 -13.71 5.00
CA SER A 279 3.74 -12.71 5.45
C SER A 279 3.52 -11.55 4.44
N GLY A 280 4.26 -11.53 3.34
CA GLY A 280 4.15 -10.51 2.28
C GLY A 280 5.05 -9.30 2.46
N GLY A 281 5.99 -9.33 3.41
CA GLY A 281 7.03 -8.30 3.57
C GLY A 281 8.16 -8.45 2.54
N GLY A 282 8.93 -7.38 2.36
CA GLY A 282 10.19 -7.37 1.62
C GLY A 282 11.37 -7.17 2.58
N THR A 283 12.57 -7.59 2.19
CA THR A 283 13.76 -7.57 3.04
C THR A 283 14.93 -6.85 2.39
N GLY A 284 15.76 -6.22 3.20
CA GLY A 284 17.00 -5.62 2.75
C GLY A 284 18.19 -6.00 3.64
N PHE A 285 19.36 -6.08 3.04
CA PHE A 285 20.57 -6.56 3.67
C PHE A 285 21.78 -5.75 3.23
N SER A 286 22.76 -5.60 4.13
CA SER A 286 24.13 -5.29 3.74
C SER A 286 24.95 -6.57 3.81
N PHE A 287 25.58 -6.93 2.70
CA PHE A 287 26.50 -8.05 2.62
C PHE A 287 27.98 -7.62 2.80
N SER A 288 28.20 -6.36 3.15
CA SER A 288 29.53 -5.74 3.25
C SER A 288 30.38 -6.28 4.38
N ARG A 289 29.77 -6.95 5.37
CA ARG A 289 30.50 -7.57 6.48
C ARG A 289 31.04 -8.97 6.13
N LEU A 290 30.53 -9.60 5.06
CA LEU A 290 30.99 -10.91 4.65
C LEU A 290 32.40 -10.84 4.08
N ARG A 291 33.25 -11.79 4.45
CA ARG A 291 34.60 -11.92 3.88
C ARG A 291 34.59 -12.09 2.38
N ALA A 292 35.64 -11.67 1.73
CA ALA A 292 35.78 -11.80 0.28
C ALA A 292 35.84 -13.26 -0.17
N SER A 293 35.50 -13.50 -1.46
CA SER A 293 35.82 -14.76 -2.13
C SER A 293 37.32 -15.00 -2.06
N ASP A 294 37.71 -16.26 -2.03
CA ASP A 294 39.09 -16.73 -1.94
C ASP A 294 39.82 -16.40 -0.61
N ASP A 295 39.14 -15.78 0.38
CA ASP A 295 39.69 -15.64 1.72
C ASP A 295 39.65 -16.99 2.47
N ILE A 296 40.58 -17.16 3.41
CA ILE A 296 40.73 -18.43 4.14
C ILE A 296 39.66 -18.60 5.20
N VAL A 297 38.99 -19.74 5.17
CA VAL A 297 38.09 -20.19 6.24
C VAL A 297 38.90 -20.88 7.32
N ALA A 298 39.02 -20.23 8.49
CA ALA A 298 39.94 -20.68 9.57
C ALA A 298 39.65 -22.11 10.04
N SER A 299 38.39 -22.55 10.08
CA SER A 299 37.96 -23.88 10.56
C SER A 299 38.28 -25.01 9.58
N THR A 300 38.13 -24.79 8.29
CA THR A 300 38.25 -25.83 7.24
C THR A 300 39.55 -25.74 6.46
N LYS A 301 40.29 -24.64 6.59
CA LYS A 301 41.45 -24.30 5.72
C LYS A 301 41.10 -24.16 4.23
N GLY A 302 39.82 -24.17 3.90
CA GLY A 302 39.32 -23.93 2.55
C GLY A 302 39.15 -22.44 2.24
N VAL A 303 38.64 -22.16 1.02
CA VAL A 303 38.40 -20.78 0.55
C VAL A 303 36.94 -20.38 0.73
N ALA A 304 36.71 -19.12 1.00
CA ALA A 304 35.36 -18.54 1.14
C ALA A 304 34.70 -18.34 -0.24
N SER A 305 33.37 -18.42 -0.27
CA SER A 305 32.57 -18.25 -1.50
C SER A 305 32.24 -16.79 -1.84
N GLY A 306 32.44 -15.88 -0.86
CA GLY A 306 32.15 -14.45 -1.01
C GLY A 306 30.67 -14.07 -0.96
N PRO A 307 30.35 -12.75 -0.91
CA PRO A 307 29.01 -12.25 -0.69
C PRO A 307 28.01 -12.61 -1.81
N VAL A 308 28.39 -12.52 -3.07
CA VAL A 308 27.50 -12.79 -4.22
C VAL A 308 27.01 -14.25 -4.21
N SER A 309 27.86 -15.19 -3.80
CA SER A 309 27.48 -16.61 -3.69
C SER A 309 26.44 -16.84 -2.59
N PHE A 310 26.55 -16.18 -1.45
CA PHE A 310 25.56 -16.25 -0.39
C PHE A 310 24.25 -15.54 -0.79
N MET A 311 24.28 -14.42 -1.49
CA MET A 311 23.09 -13.77 -2.02
C MET A 311 22.24 -14.71 -2.88
N ARG A 312 22.85 -15.65 -3.61
CA ARG A 312 22.09 -16.63 -4.41
C ARG A 312 21.20 -17.54 -3.57
N ILE A 313 21.58 -17.87 -2.35
CA ILE A 313 20.75 -18.67 -1.43
C ILE A 313 19.49 -17.88 -1.06
N PHE A 314 19.62 -16.60 -0.75
CA PHE A 314 18.49 -15.70 -0.49
C PHE A 314 17.60 -15.53 -1.73
N ASP A 315 18.19 -15.40 -2.92
CA ASP A 315 17.47 -15.29 -4.18
C ASP A 315 16.57 -16.50 -4.45
N VAL A 316 17.13 -17.69 -4.36
CA VAL A 316 16.41 -18.97 -4.54
C VAL A 316 15.33 -19.13 -3.46
N THR A 317 15.63 -18.83 -2.21
CA THR A 317 14.65 -18.88 -1.12
C THR A 317 13.47 -17.96 -1.41
N THR A 318 13.74 -16.74 -1.89
CA THR A 318 12.71 -15.75 -2.25
C THR A 318 11.86 -16.22 -3.44
N ASP A 319 12.45 -16.90 -4.41
CA ASP A 319 11.70 -17.45 -5.55
C ASP A 319 10.76 -18.58 -5.13
N VAL A 320 11.19 -19.42 -4.20
CA VAL A 320 10.41 -20.58 -3.72
C VAL A 320 9.31 -20.16 -2.75
N ILE A 321 9.59 -19.20 -1.85
CA ILE A 321 8.64 -18.77 -0.82
C ILE A 321 7.76 -17.62 -1.35
N LYS A 322 6.50 -17.97 -1.64
CA LYS A 322 5.47 -17.04 -2.09
C LYS A 322 4.33 -17.02 -1.08
N GLN A 323 3.85 -15.84 -0.69
CA GLN A 323 2.68 -15.71 0.19
C GLN A 323 1.43 -16.30 -0.50
N GLY A 324 1.20 -17.61 -0.41
CA GLY A 324 0.03 -18.28 -0.98
C GLY A 324 -0.30 -17.83 -2.42
N GLY A 325 0.70 -17.48 -3.24
CA GLY A 325 0.53 -16.91 -4.58
C GLY A 325 0.15 -15.43 -4.64
N LYS A 326 -0.03 -14.74 -3.49
CA LYS A 326 -0.54 -13.37 -3.44
C LYS A 326 0.52 -12.30 -3.72
N ARG A 327 1.72 -12.40 -3.13
CA ARG A 327 2.82 -11.47 -3.32
C ARG A 327 4.15 -12.20 -3.43
N ARG A 328 4.99 -11.79 -4.41
CA ARG A 328 6.37 -12.25 -4.53
C ARG A 328 7.23 -11.47 -3.53
N GLY A 329 8.15 -12.15 -2.84
CA GLY A 329 9.19 -11.50 -2.04
C GLY A 329 10.12 -10.68 -2.93
N ALA A 330 10.75 -9.68 -2.35
CA ALA A 330 11.79 -8.87 -2.98
C ALA A 330 12.87 -8.55 -1.95
N ASN A 331 14.11 -8.44 -2.41
CA ASN A 331 15.27 -8.15 -1.58
C ASN A 331 16.00 -6.89 -2.07
N MET A 332 16.67 -6.20 -1.16
CA MET A 332 17.77 -5.28 -1.43
C MET A 332 19.06 -5.93 -0.97
N GLY A 333 20.06 -5.95 -1.84
CA GLY A 333 21.44 -6.30 -1.50
C GLY A 333 22.33 -5.08 -1.61
N ILE A 334 23.03 -4.72 -0.53
CA ILE A 334 24.01 -3.63 -0.56
C ILE A 334 25.41 -4.21 -0.36
N LEU A 335 26.36 -3.74 -1.18
CA LEU A 335 27.77 -3.98 -1.01
C LEU A 335 28.53 -2.66 -1.08
N ASN A 336 29.43 -2.42 -0.13
CA ASN A 336 30.22 -1.19 -0.10
C ASN A 336 31.22 -1.15 -1.24
N TYR A 337 31.45 0.06 -1.78
CA TYR A 337 32.32 0.33 -2.92
C TYR A 337 33.77 -0.16 -2.74
N ASN A 338 34.24 -0.28 -1.50
CA ASN A 338 35.58 -0.70 -1.15
C ASN A 338 35.70 -2.20 -0.78
N HIS A 339 34.64 -2.98 -1.01
CA HIS A 339 34.69 -4.43 -0.78
C HIS A 339 35.48 -5.14 -1.90
N PRO A 340 36.30 -6.16 -1.61
CA PRO A 340 37.09 -6.86 -2.64
C PRO A 340 36.27 -7.45 -3.80
N ASN A 341 35.02 -7.89 -3.55
CA ASN A 341 34.11 -8.43 -4.58
C ASN A 341 33.18 -7.38 -5.20
N ILE A 342 33.49 -6.10 -5.12
CA ILE A 342 32.57 -5.06 -5.64
C ILE A 342 32.34 -5.17 -7.14
N MET A 343 33.35 -5.52 -7.93
CA MET A 343 33.20 -5.70 -9.36
C MET A 343 32.32 -6.92 -9.70
N ASP A 344 32.49 -8.03 -8.99
CA ASP A 344 31.62 -9.21 -9.15
C ASP A 344 30.17 -8.91 -8.81
N PHE A 345 29.96 -8.08 -7.79
CA PHE A 345 28.65 -7.64 -7.36
C PHE A 345 27.96 -6.75 -8.42
N ILE A 346 28.66 -5.76 -8.96
CA ILE A 346 28.13 -4.89 -10.03
C ILE A 346 27.76 -5.72 -11.25
N ASN A 347 28.58 -6.67 -11.65
CA ASN A 347 28.40 -7.53 -12.83
C ASN A 347 27.40 -8.68 -12.59
N SER A 348 26.90 -8.87 -11.36
CA SER A 348 26.08 -10.04 -11.00
C SER A 348 24.73 -10.12 -11.70
N LYS A 349 24.22 -9.00 -12.23
CA LYS A 349 22.94 -8.91 -12.94
C LYS A 349 23.08 -8.72 -14.45
N ASP A 350 24.24 -8.96 -15.01
CA ASP A 350 24.45 -8.90 -16.45
C ASP A 350 23.46 -9.79 -17.20
N VAL A 351 23.10 -9.36 -18.42
CA VAL A 351 22.10 -10.00 -19.28
C VAL A 351 22.41 -11.49 -19.50
N GLU A 352 23.68 -11.86 -19.51
CA GLU A 352 24.14 -13.24 -19.70
C GLU A 352 23.99 -14.09 -18.41
N ASN A 353 24.16 -13.50 -17.23
CA ASN A 353 24.21 -14.20 -15.95
C ASN A 353 22.83 -14.45 -15.32
N LYS A 354 21.89 -13.52 -15.46
CA LYS A 354 20.51 -13.56 -14.92
C LYS A 354 20.38 -14.15 -13.50
N ILE A 355 21.40 -13.96 -12.68
CA ILE A 355 21.37 -14.31 -11.26
C ILE A 355 20.77 -13.14 -10.45
N LEU A 356 20.29 -13.40 -9.25
CA LEU A 356 19.72 -12.41 -8.32
C LEU A 356 18.46 -11.73 -8.87
N SER A 357 17.57 -12.47 -9.51
CA SER A 357 16.33 -11.95 -10.11
C SER A 357 15.33 -11.40 -9.09
N ASN A 358 15.45 -11.77 -7.82
CA ASN A 358 14.61 -11.30 -6.71
C ASN A 358 15.32 -10.22 -5.84
N PHE A 359 16.47 -9.74 -6.31
CA PHE A 359 17.20 -8.64 -5.70
C PHE A 359 17.13 -7.38 -6.55
N ASN A 360 16.95 -6.24 -5.91
CA ASN A 360 17.54 -4.99 -6.31
C ASN A 360 18.91 -4.92 -5.64
N ILE A 361 19.93 -4.47 -6.35
CA ILE A 361 21.27 -4.33 -5.80
C ILE A 361 21.71 -2.86 -5.80
N SER A 362 22.47 -2.45 -4.79
CA SER A 362 22.97 -1.08 -4.68
C SER A 362 24.38 -1.06 -4.12
N VAL A 363 25.21 -0.17 -4.65
CA VAL A 363 26.54 0.10 -4.13
C VAL A 363 26.45 1.10 -2.99
N GLY A 364 26.93 0.74 -1.80
CA GLY A 364 27.07 1.66 -0.68
C GLY A 364 28.30 2.53 -0.87
N VAL A 365 28.13 3.84 -0.90
CA VAL A 365 29.20 4.83 -1.08
C VAL A 365 29.23 5.83 0.08
N ASN A 366 30.37 6.48 0.26
CA ASN A 366 30.60 7.54 1.23
C ASN A 366 31.24 8.76 0.56
N ASP A 367 31.48 9.83 1.30
CA ASP A 367 32.08 11.06 0.79
C ASP A 367 33.52 10.81 0.25
N GLU A 368 34.29 9.92 0.88
CA GLU A 368 35.63 9.55 0.44
C GLU A 368 35.67 8.96 -0.99
N PHE A 369 34.64 8.19 -1.37
CA PHE A 369 34.56 7.67 -2.74
C PHE A 369 34.51 8.80 -3.77
N PHE A 370 33.73 9.84 -3.51
CA PHE A 370 33.59 10.98 -4.43
C PHE A 370 34.84 11.85 -4.44
N GLU A 371 35.51 12.03 -3.31
CA GLU A 371 36.81 12.72 -3.26
C GLU A 371 37.85 11.99 -4.13
N LYS A 372 37.93 10.67 -4.05
CA LYS A 372 38.79 9.85 -4.91
C LYS A 372 38.42 9.88 -6.37
N LEU A 373 37.12 9.94 -6.66
CA LEU A 373 36.57 10.05 -8.02
C LEU A 373 36.98 11.39 -8.67
N ASP A 374 36.80 12.49 -7.96
CA ASP A 374 37.13 13.83 -8.42
C ASP A 374 38.63 14.01 -8.68
N ASN A 375 39.48 13.35 -7.88
CA ASN A 375 40.95 13.40 -7.97
C ASN A 375 41.52 12.30 -8.86
N ASP A 376 40.72 11.46 -9.51
CA ASP A 376 41.12 10.28 -10.28
C ASP A 376 42.09 9.35 -9.51
N GLU A 377 41.80 9.10 -8.24
CA GLU A 377 42.59 8.27 -7.36
C GLU A 377 42.12 6.79 -7.36
N ASN A 378 42.91 5.94 -6.71
CA ASN A 378 42.57 4.55 -6.48
C ASN A 378 41.76 4.40 -5.20
N VAL A 379 40.76 3.53 -5.26
CA VAL A 379 40.06 2.98 -4.11
C VAL A 379 40.79 1.74 -3.64
N ASP A 380 41.12 1.68 -2.35
CA ASP A 380 41.64 0.48 -1.71
C ASP A 380 40.50 -0.52 -1.47
N LEU A 381 40.66 -1.76 -1.92
CA LEU A 381 39.76 -2.84 -1.64
C LEU A 381 40.13 -3.51 -0.32
N ILE A 382 39.24 -3.41 0.67
CA ILE A 382 39.52 -3.77 2.06
C ILE A 382 38.75 -5.03 2.43
N ASN A 383 39.47 -6.06 2.87
CA ASN A 383 38.84 -7.28 3.39
C ASN A 383 38.18 -6.98 4.74
N PRO A 384 36.83 -7.18 4.85
CA PRO A 384 36.10 -6.82 6.07
C PRO A 384 36.50 -7.69 7.28
N ARG A 385 37.08 -8.88 7.08
CA ARG A 385 37.46 -9.79 8.14
C ARG A 385 38.67 -9.28 8.94
N ASP A 386 39.69 -8.72 8.28
CA ASP A 386 40.97 -8.35 8.92
C ASP A 386 41.42 -6.90 8.63
N GLY A 387 40.64 -6.14 7.87
CA GLY A 387 40.89 -4.74 7.54
C GLY A 387 42.06 -4.51 6.57
N LYS A 388 42.62 -5.57 5.94
CA LYS A 388 43.74 -5.43 5.05
C LYS A 388 43.30 -5.05 3.63
N VAL A 389 44.16 -4.23 2.99
CA VAL A 389 44.02 -3.94 1.57
C VAL A 389 44.44 -5.17 0.76
N THR A 390 43.50 -5.70 -0.04
CA THR A 390 43.73 -6.88 -0.88
C THR A 390 43.90 -6.53 -2.35
N GLY A 391 43.50 -5.33 -2.74
CA GLY A 391 43.59 -4.84 -4.11
C GLY A 391 43.29 -3.35 -4.22
N ARG A 392 43.38 -2.84 -5.44
CA ARG A 392 43.06 -1.44 -5.76
C ARG A 392 42.35 -1.35 -7.09
N VAL A 393 41.38 -0.45 -7.20
CA VAL A 393 40.68 -0.13 -8.43
C VAL A 393 40.59 1.40 -8.61
N LYS A 394 40.69 1.91 -9.80
CA LYS A 394 40.46 3.33 -10.06
C LYS A 394 39.03 3.70 -9.73
N ALA A 395 38.82 4.81 -9.01
CA ALA A 395 37.50 5.31 -8.70
C ALA A 395 36.65 5.56 -9.96
N THR A 396 37.29 6.10 -11.01
CA THR A 396 36.66 6.33 -12.33
C THR A 396 36.26 5.02 -13.03
N THR A 397 37.04 3.94 -12.90
CA THR A 397 36.69 2.61 -13.44
C THR A 397 35.46 2.05 -12.74
N LEU A 398 35.42 2.14 -11.42
CA LEU A 398 34.30 1.67 -10.61
C LEU A 398 33.04 2.48 -10.93
N TRP A 399 33.16 3.81 -10.99
CA TRP A 399 32.06 4.71 -11.34
C TRP A 399 31.46 4.42 -12.73
N ASN A 400 32.32 4.28 -13.73
CA ASN A 400 31.87 3.96 -15.09
C ASN A 400 31.17 2.59 -15.15
N SER A 401 31.70 1.58 -14.45
CA SER A 401 31.05 0.27 -14.36
C SER A 401 29.66 0.36 -13.74
N ILE A 402 29.50 1.13 -12.65
CA ILE A 402 28.18 1.34 -12.01
C ILE A 402 27.20 1.98 -13.02
N ILE A 403 27.63 3.05 -13.73
CA ILE A 403 26.77 3.76 -14.68
C ILE A 403 26.39 2.88 -15.87
N ASP A 404 27.35 2.16 -16.43
CA ASP A 404 27.13 1.31 -17.61
C ASP A 404 26.10 0.20 -17.29
N HIS A 405 26.25 -0.47 -16.14
CA HIS A 405 25.32 -1.51 -15.72
C HIS A 405 23.96 -0.95 -15.33
N ALA A 406 23.90 0.19 -14.62
CA ALA A 406 22.63 0.86 -14.31
C ALA A 406 21.86 1.27 -15.58
N TRP A 407 22.57 1.67 -16.63
CA TRP A 407 21.96 1.98 -17.92
C TRP A 407 21.46 0.74 -18.65
N LEU A 408 22.21 -0.36 -18.61
CA LEU A 408 21.88 -1.61 -19.30
C LEU A 408 20.75 -2.40 -18.61
N THR A 409 20.75 -2.47 -17.28
CA THR A 409 19.91 -3.41 -16.51
C THR A 409 19.05 -2.74 -15.44
N ALA A 410 19.19 -1.43 -15.23
CA ALA A 410 18.63 -0.65 -14.12
C ALA A 410 19.22 -1.00 -12.73
N ASP A 411 20.25 -1.82 -12.66
CA ASP A 411 21.02 -2.16 -11.46
C ASP A 411 22.54 -2.04 -11.76
N PRO A 412 23.38 -1.67 -10.77
CA PRO A 412 23.04 -1.35 -9.40
C PRO A 412 22.48 0.07 -9.23
N GLY A 413 21.72 0.29 -8.14
CA GLY A 413 21.50 1.60 -7.57
C GLY A 413 22.68 2.08 -6.74
N MET A 414 22.52 3.22 -6.05
CA MET A 414 23.55 3.79 -5.19
C MET A 414 22.94 4.27 -3.87
N ILE A 415 23.60 3.96 -2.75
CA ILE A 415 23.19 4.35 -1.40
C ILE A 415 24.27 5.21 -0.77
N PHE A 416 23.93 6.44 -0.39
CA PHE A 416 24.83 7.44 0.18
C PHE A 416 24.88 7.30 1.70
N LEU A 417 25.72 6.38 2.21
CA LEU A 417 25.73 5.96 3.60
C LEU A 417 26.03 7.11 4.59
N ASP A 418 26.93 8.02 4.23
CA ASP A 418 27.29 9.14 5.10
C ASP A 418 26.11 10.12 5.21
N GLU A 419 25.46 10.46 4.11
CA GLU A 419 24.29 11.37 4.13
C GLU A 419 23.13 10.78 4.92
N ILE A 420 22.85 9.49 4.76
CA ILE A 420 21.83 8.78 5.53
C ILE A 420 22.17 8.86 7.03
N ASN A 421 23.38 8.54 7.40
CA ASN A 421 23.79 8.49 8.81
C ASN A 421 23.97 9.89 9.42
N LYS A 422 24.30 10.92 8.64
CA LYS A 422 24.24 12.32 9.09
C LYS A 422 22.82 12.73 9.52
N LYS A 423 21.79 12.16 8.91
CA LYS A 423 20.37 12.47 9.18
C LYS A 423 19.64 11.38 9.98
N ASN A 424 20.31 10.32 10.36
CA ASN A 424 19.74 9.24 11.17
C ASN A 424 19.22 9.79 12.51
N PRO A 425 17.91 9.69 12.80
CA PRO A 425 17.33 10.24 14.04
C PRO A 425 17.69 9.43 15.28
N VAL A 426 18.18 8.21 15.12
CA VAL A 426 18.51 7.26 16.20
C VAL A 426 20.00 6.86 16.19
N LYS A 427 20.90 7.81 15.93
CA LYS A 427 22.36 7.60 15.87
C LYS A 427 22.95 6.90 17.10
N ASN A 428 22.34 7.11 18.26
CA ASN A 428 22.73 6.50 19.53
C ASN A 428 22.41 5.00 19.61
N ILE A 429 21.55 4.47 18.72
CA ILE A 429 21.20 3.05 18.66
C ILE A 429 22.11 2.30 17.70
N GLY A 430 22.42 2.88 16.52
CA GLY A 430 23.24 2.20 15.55
C GLY A 430 23.52 2.99 14.27
N TYR A 431 24.28 2.37 13.39
CA TYR A 431 24.64 2.86 12.06
C TYR A 431 23.79 2.14 11.01
N ILE A 432 23.15 2.90 10.12
CA ILE A 432 22.33 2.38 9.03
C ILE A 432 23.25 1.91 7.90
N GLU A 433 23.14 0.63 7.53
CA GLU A 433 23.94 -0.03 6.51
C GLU A 433 23.13 -0.53 5.32
N SER A 434 21.79 -0.53 5.46
CA SER A 434 20.90 -1.07 4.45
C SER A 434 19.57 -0.31 4.38
N THR A 435 18.82 -0.65 3.33
CA THR A 435 17.48 -0.12 3.09
C THR A 435 16.50 -1.26 2.80
N ASN A 436 15.22 -0.95 2.72
CA ASN A 436 14.20 -1.85 2.17
C ASN A 436 14.44 -2.17 0.68
N PRO A 437 13.68 -3.12 0.06
CA PRO A 437 13.91 -3.54 -1.32
C PRO A 437 13.94 -2.44 -2.38
N CYS A 438 13.16 -1.37 -2.20
CA CYS A 438 13.07 -0.29 -3.20
C CYS A 438 14.02 0.88 -2.91
N GLY A 439 14.74 0.86 -1.77
CA GLY A 439 15.74 1.87 -1.41
C GLY A 439 15.21 3.16 -0.79
N GLU A 440 13.88 3.30 -0.63
CA GLU A 440 13.26 4.52 -0.10
C GLU A 440 13.33 4.67 1.42
N GLN A 441 13.57 3.57 2.15
CA GLN A 441 13.56 3.56 3.60
C GLN A 441 14.84 2.95 4.18
N PRO A 442 15.84 3.76 4.52
CA PRO A 442 16.99 3.35 5.31
C PRO A 442 16.57 2.95 6.73
N LEU A 443 17.00 1.79 7.20
CA LEU A 443 16.59 1.21 8.48
C LEU A 443 17.78 0.57 9.18
N LEU A 444 17.72 0.52 10.52
CA LEU A 444 18.61 -0.30 11.32
C LEU A 444 18.22 -1.79 11.21
N PRO A 445 19.14 -2.71 11.54
CA PRO A 445 18.81 -4.14 11.64
C PRO A 445 17.60 -4.38 12.56
N TYR A 446 16.67 -5.24 12.09
CA TYR A 446 15.41 -5.60 12.74
C TYR A 446 14.36 -4.47 12.82
N GLU A 447 14.60 -3.35 12.18
CA GLU A 447 13.56 -2.35 12.00
C GLU A 447 12.66 -2.70 10.79
N SER A 448 11.44 -2.18 10.84
CA SER A 448 10.44 -2.35 9.79
C SER A 448 9.78 -1.02 9.45
N CYS A 449 9.12 -0.98 8.29
CA CYS A 449 8.32 0.17 7.89
C CYS A 449 6.89 -0.22 7.53
N ASN A 450 5.94 0.66 7.83
CA ASN A 450 4.63 0.68 7.21
C ASN A 450 4.54 1.90 6.28
N LEU A 451 3.74 1.78 5.23
CA LEU A 451 3.65 2.77 4.17
C LEU A 451 2.20 3.11 3.85
N GLY A 452 1.99 4.30 3.32
CA GLY A 452 0.72 4.73 2.78
C GLY A 452 0.91 5.82 1.73
N SER A 453 0.02 5.85 0.74
CA SER A 453 0.08 6.80 -0.36
C SER A 453 -1.19 7.63 -0.44
N ILE A 454 -1.04 8.95 -0.55
CA ILE A 454 -2.15 9.90 -0.78
C ILE A 454 -2.28 10.15 -2.27
N ASN A 455 -3.50 10.02 -2.81
CA ASN A 455 -3.81 10.27 -4.21
C ASN A 455 -4.08 11.77 -4.45
N LEU A 456 -3.06 12.51 -4.84
CA LEU A 456 -3.14 13.97 -5.02
C LEU A 456 -4.23 14.40 -6.02
N ALA A 457 -4.53 13.58 -7.04
CA ALA A 457 -5.58 13.89 -8.03
C ALA A 457 -6.99 14.01 -7.40
N LYS A 458 -7.21 13.43 -6.23
CA LYS A 458 -8.50 13.51 -5.52
C LYS A 458 -8.74 14.85 -4.85
N PHE A 459 -7.71 15.68 -4.74
CA PHE A 459 -7.78 16.99 -4.08
C PHE A 459 -7.87 18.14 -5.10
N VAL A 460 -7.99 17.85 -6.39
CA VAL A 460 -8.24 18.85 -7.42
C VAL A 460 -9.74 18.99 -7.64
N GLU A 461 -10.28 20.17 -7.33
CA GLU A 461 -11.69 20.55 -7.45
C GLU A 461 -11.77 21.82 -8.31
N ASP A 462 -12.55 21.81 -9.37
CA ASP A 462 -12.71 22.93 -10.31
C ASP A 462 -11.37 23.54 -10.80
N GLY A 463 -10.38 22.68 -11.04
CA GLY A 463 -9.04 23.06 -11.51
C GLY A 463 -8.13 23.65 -10.43
N LYS A 464 -8.54 23.66 -9.16
CA LYS A 464 -7.77 24.16 -8.02
C LYS A 464 -7.50 23.02 -7.04
N PHE A 465 -6.31 23.06 -6.40
CA PHE A 465 -5.95 22.11 -5.36
C PHE A 465 -6.57 22.52 -4.01
N ASN A 466 -7.31 21.60 -3.37
CA ASN A 466 -7.94 21.82 -2.08
C ASN A 466 -6.97 21.47 -0.94
N TYR A 467 -6.18 22.44 -0.48
CA TYR A 467 -5.17 22.27 0.56
C TYR A 467 -5.77 21.92 1.92
N GLU A 468 -6.95 22.45 2.28
CA GLU A 468 -7.59 22.16 3.57
C GLU A 468 -7.96 20.67 3.68
N ARG A 469 -8.63 20.14 2.66
CA ARG A 469 -9.00 18.73 2.61
C ARG A 469 -7.77 17.82 2.54
N TYR A 470 -6.71 18.24 1.83
CA TYR A 470 -5.44 17.54 1.78
C TYR A 470 -4.79 17.47 3.15
N LYS A 471 -4.74 18.57 3.90
CA LYS A 471 -4.23 18.64 5.28
C LYS A 471 -5.02 17.71 6.21
N GLU A 472 -6.35 17.76 6.18
CA GLU A 472 -7.19 16.84 6.97
C GLU A 472 -6.88 15.37 6.65
N THR A 473 -6.64 15.03 5.37
CA THR A 473 -6.30 13.67 4.97
C THR A 473 -4.91 13.27 5.46
N ILE A 474 -3.92 14.17 5.48
CA ILE A 474 -2.59 13.92 6.06
C ILE A 474 -2.73 13.58 7.54
N ASP A 475 -3.50 14.36 8.31
CA ASP A 475 -3.70 14.13 9.75
C ASP A 475 -4.32 12.74 10.00
N VAL A 476 -5.33 12.37 9.20
CA VAL A 476 -5.97 11.04 9.29
C VAL A 476 -5.01 9.91 8.86
N ALA A 477 -4.24 10.11 7.80
CA ALA A 477 -3.28 9.13 7.28
C ALA A 477 -2.12 8.90 8.26
N THR A 478 -1.62 9.96 8.90
CA THR A 478 -0.59 9.86 9.93
C THR A 478 -1.11 9.06 11.12
N ARG A 479 -2.32 9.35 11.61
CA ARG A 479 -2.92 8.57 12.69
C ARG A 479 -3.16 7.11 12.30
N PHE A 480 -3.53 6.86 11.06
CA PHE A 480 -3.67 5.51 10.53
C PHE A 480 -2.34 4.73 10.62
N LEU A 481 -1.24 5.35 10.19
CA LEU A 481 0.09 4.73 10.23
C LEU A 481 0.60 4.50 11.65
N GLU A 482 0.34 5.42 12.58
CA GLU A 482 0.62 5.24 14.02
C GLU A 482 -0.14 4.02 14.57
N ASN A 483 -1.44 3.93 14.26
CA ASN A 483 -2.23 2.78 14.70
C ASN A 483 -1.78 1.46 14.05
N VAL A 484 -1.17 1.48 12.84
CA VAL A 484 -0.54 0.29 12.24
C VAL A 484 0.66 -0.17 13.05
N VAL A 485 1.50 0.75 13.54
CA VAL A 485 2.66 0.40 14.38
C VAL A 485 2.22 -0.34 15.64
N ASP A 486 1.19 0.18 16.31
CA ASP A 486 0.73 -0.40 17.58
C ASP A 486 -0.15 -1.65 17.39
N ALA A 487 -0.73 -1.84 16.20
CA ALA A 487 -1.52 -3.03 15.89
C ALA A 487 -0.66 -4.21 15.43
N ASN A 488 0.57 -3.96 14.95
CA ASN A 488 1.48 -4.94 14.39
C ASN A 488 2.35 -5.56 15.49
#